data_8bc74f34fef90c2b248161717789d597
#
_entry.id   8bc74f34fef90c2b248161717789d597
#
_cell.length_a   1.000
_cell.length_b   1.000
_cell.length_c   1.000
_cell.angle_alpha   90.00
_cell.angle_beta   90.00
_cell.angle_gamma   90.00
#
_symmetry.space_group_name_H-M   'P 1'
#
loop_
_entity.id
_entity.type
_entity.pdbx_description
1 polymer ?
#
loop_
_entity_poly.entity_id
_entity_poly.type
_entity_poly.pdbx_seq_one_letter_code
_entity_poly.pdbx_strand_id
1 'polypeptide(L)'
;MNHCPNNTSTFSALQNPLYRKLWFAILLSGTCVAAHDTAATWTMNRLGSSTFLLSLMSSVASLPFFLFTLPAGALADVVNRRKLLCFMNLWLALAAGLLAILGLLHLVSPYVLLICVFLIGVGFAFHAPAWSAMVPDLVTDQELPSAAALGGLQLNISGIIGPALGGILLYFFGANWVFALNALCFVVVIFALLQWKGARAESESALENFLESFSTAIRYVRHAPAIQVVIARNILFAFFVSVIPALMPVVGLRELHLKPCSLGLLFTSIGAGSVFGAVFLLPRARERLSSNATTLLANLLLAMVYLLMAFVHQRSIFMIIAALAGTGWTLGASELWVASQRAMPGWARGRLSAIVIMVSQGALALGGVVWGFSSQAAGVNITLLIAALTLAFGLLLASPLSINFTASLSFEPPTVACAVRPLVNIPQPREGPVAITFEIEIDPSRGREFHRLMRELRSIHLRNGAFAWRLDEDLTRSNTYRIEVMVPSWTGYLLQRDRLTKAEQETIKKVWRFHVGEDAPEERYYLCTKRALDPHRTTITTLQACPQTSMHIGTQRLLRTP
;
A
#
# COMPACT_ATOMS: atom_id res chain seq x y z
N MET A 1 -20.16 -27.98 -18.78
CA MET A 1 -19.44 -28.83 -17.80
C MET A 1 -19.63 -28.17 -16.44
N ASN A 2 -20.47 -28.77 -15.61
CA ASN A 2 -20.84 -28.27 -14.29
C ASN A 2 -19.64 -28.42 -13.34
N HIS A 3 -18.98 -27.33 -13.01
CA HIS A 3 -18.09 -27.29 -11.86
C HIS A 3 -18.94 -27.28 -10.60
N CYS A 4 -19.13 -28.44 -10.00
CA CYS A 4 -19.46 -28.53 -8.59
C CYS A 4 -18.36 -27.78 -7.81
N PRO A 5 -18.69 -26.84 -6.89
CA PRO A 5 -17.71 -26.29 -5.97
C PRO A 5 -17.26 -27.45 -5.06
N ASN A 6 -16.05 -27.98 -5.31
CA ASN A 6 -15.41 -28.85 -4.34
C ASN A 6 -15.29 -28.03 -3.05
N ASN A 7 -16.01 -28.44 -2.04
CA ASN A 7 -15.96 -27.93 -0.68
C ASN A 7 -14.56 -28.28 -0.09
N THR A 8 -13.52 -27.56 -0.51
CA THR A 8 -12.19 -27.71 0.06
C THR A 8 -12.25 -27.24 1.50
N SER A 9 -12.00 -28.16 2.43
CA SER A 9 -11.93 -27.86 3.86
C SER A 9 -11.01 -26.66 4.12
N THR A 10 -11.40 -25.77 5.03
CA THR A 10 -10.57 -24.63 5.48
C THR A 10 -9.15 -25.07 5.91
N PHE A 11 -8.95 -26.33 6.21
CA PHE A 11 -7.67 -26.91 6.63
C PHE A 11 -6.98 -27.75 5.55
N SER A 12 -7.43 -27.72 4.30
CA SER A 12 -6.87 -28.55 3.22
C SER A 12 -5.36 -28.31 3.01
N ALA A 13 -4.90 -27.05 3.08
CA ALA A 13 -3.48 -26.72 2.93
C ALA A 13 -2.58 -27.36 4.02
N LEU A 14 -3.10 -27.69 5.22
CA LEU A 14 -2.34 -28.39 6.26
C LEU A 14 -2.11 -29.88 5.94
N GLN A 15 -2.76 -30.43 4.93
CA GLN A 15 -2.49 -31.79 4.48
C GLN A 15 -1.10 -31.89 3.81
N ASN A 16 -0.62 -30.78 3.21
CA ASN A 16 0.74 -30.71 2.73
C ASN A 16 1.72 -30.67 3.92
N PRO A 17 2.57 -31.70 4.08
CA PRO A 17 3.44 -31.83 5.25
C PRO A 17 4.49 -30.72 5.35
N LEU A 18 4.93 -30.17 4.22
CA LEU A 18 5.89 -29.07 4.18
C LEU A 18 5.22 -27.76 4.62
N TYR A 19 4.05 -27.42 4.01
CA TYR A 19 3.28 -26.24 4.40
C TYR A 19 2.90 -26.29 5.88
N ARG A 20 2.46 -27.45 6.37
CA ARG A 20 2.12 -27.65 7.79
C ARG A 20 3.28 -27.34 8.73
N LYS A 21 4.48 -27.87 8.44
CA LYS A 21 5.68 -27.59 9.25
C LYS A 21 6.03 -26.11 9.28
N LEU A 22 6.01 -25.45 8.12
CA LEU A 22 6.28 -24.03 8.01
C LEU A 22 5.22 -23.20 8.71
N TRP A 23 3.94 -23.56 8.57
CA TRP A 23 2.85 -22.87 9.24
C TRP A 23 2.96 -22.89 10.76
N PHE A 24 3.27 -24.06 11.34
CA PHE A 24 3.51 -24.17 12.80
C PHE A 24 4.76 -23.42 13.24
N ALA A 25 5.84 -23.45 12.46
CA ALA A 25 7.05 -22.71 12.79
C ALA A 25 6.79 -21.20 12.80
N ILE A 26 6.00 -20.68 11.86
CA ILE A 26 5.64 -19.25 11.79
C ILE A 26 4.60 -18.88 12.86
N LEU A 27 3.67 -19.77 13.18
CA LEU A 27 2.75 -19.56 14.29
C LEU A 27 3.52 -19.41 15.61
N LEU A 28 4.47 -20.30 15.87
CA LEU A 28 5.34 -20.23 17.04
C LEU A 28 6.17 -18.95 17.04
N SER A 29 6.82 -18.62 15.93
CA SER A 29 7.62 -17.41 15.78
C SER A 29 6.77 -16.15 15.96
N GLY A 30 5.61 -16.07 15.34
CA GLY A 30 4.69 -14.92 15.49
C GLY A 30 4.20 -14.75 16.94
N THR A 31 3.95 -15.85 17.64
CA THR A 31 3.60 -15.83 19.07
C THR A 31 4.77 -15.30 19.92
N CYS A 32 6.00 -15.74 19.64
CA CYS A 32 7.20 -15.24 20.32
C CYS A 32 7.51 -13.78 20.02
N VAL A 33 7.21 -13.30 18.80
CA VAL A 33 7.33 -11.87 18.45
C VAL A 33 6.37 -11.02 19.26
N ALA A 34 5.11 -11.41 19.36
CA ALA A 34 4.13 -10.66 20.16
C ALA A 34 4.45 -10.69 21.67
N ALA A 35 5.06 -11.79 22.15
CA ALA A 35 5.63 -11.87 23.49
C ALA A 35 6.83 -10.93 23.67
N HIS A 36 7.72 -10.86 22.67
CA HIS A 36 8.87 -9.95 22.63
C HIS A 36 8.43 -8.50 22.70
N ASP A 37 7.42 -8.09 21.91
CA ASP A 37 6.90 -6.71 21.91
C ASP A 37 6.34 -6.32 23.28
N THR A 38 5.68 -7.25 23.97
CA THR A 38 5.20 -7.05 25.34
C THR A 38 6.37 -6.85 26.32
N ALA A 39 7.42 -7.67 26.20
CA ALA A 39 8.61 -7.57 27.04
C ALA A 39 9.42 -6.30 26.74
N ALA A 40 9.52 -5.89 25.47
CA ALA A 40 10.18 -4.66 25.06
C ALA A 40 9.47 -3.42 25.61
N THR A 41 8.13 -3.39 25.52
CA THR A 41 7.30 -2.31 26.09
C THR A 41 7.47 -2.19 27.60
N TRP A 42 7.47 -3.33 28.30
CA TRP A 42 7.74 -3.38 29.74
C TRP A 42 9.15 -2.89 30.07
N THR A 43 10.15 -3.34 29.33
CA THR A 43 11.56 -2.97 29.54
C THR A 43 11.76 -1.48 29.35
N MET A 44 11.16 -0.89 28.29
CA MET A 44 11.19 0.55 28.05
C MET A 44 10.66 1.34 29.26
N ASN A 45 9.54 0.91 29.83
CA ASN A 45 8.99 1.56 31.01
C ASN A 45 9.90 1.40 32.25
N ARG A 46 10.51 0.22 32.46
CA ARG A 46 11.43 -0.04 33.60
C ARG A 46 12.72 0.76 33.54
N LEU A 47 13.18 1.12 32.34
CA LEU A 47 14.34 1.98 32.15
C LEU A 47 14.09 3.46 32.53
N GLY A 48 12.92 3.80 33.09
CA GLY A 48 12.58 5.17 33.48
C GLY A 48 12.47 6.14 32.30
N SER A 49 12.23 5.62 31.09
CA SER A 49 12.15 6.44 29.88
C SER A 49 10.99 7.45 29.94
N SER A 50 11.07 8.55 29.19
CA SER A 50 9.98 9.51 29.09
C SER A 50 8.71 8.90 28.47
N THR A 51 7.54 9.53 28.64
CA THR A 51 6.29 9.13 27.98
C THR A 51 6.47 9.10 26.46
N PHE A 52 7.20 10.08 25.94
CA PHE A 52 7.51 10.15 24.51
C PHE A 52 8.29 8.93 24.03
N LEU A 53 9.35 8.50 24.70
CA LEU A 53 10.15 7.34 24.30
C LEU A 53 9.36 6.02 24.33
N LEU A 54 8.45 5.87 25.31
CA LEU A 54 7.57 4.72 25.38
C LEU A 54 6.58 4.72 24.21
N SER A 55 5.97 5.85 23.88
CA SER A 55 5.06 5.99 22.72
C SER A 55 5.80 5.83 21.40
N LEU A 56 7.07 6.26 21.32
CA LEU A 56 7.90 6.20 20.12
C LEU A 56 8.19 4.76 19.66
N MET A 57 8.08 3.78 20.55
CA MET A 57 8.28 2.37 20.20
C MET A 57 7.38 1.93 19.04
N SER A 58 6.11 2.30 19.06
CA SER A 58 5.16 1.97 17.98
C SER A 58 5.53 2.62 16.64
N SER A 59 6.02 3.86 16.70
CA SER A 59 6.49 4.60 15.52
C SER A 59 7.74 3.94 14.93
N VAL A 60 8.70 3.61 15.78
CA VAL A 60 9.96 2.97 15.37
C VAL A 60 9.73 1.59 14.80
N ALA A 61 8.75 0.82 15.32
CA ALA A 61 8.37 -0.48 14.77
C ALA A 61 7.72 -0.37 13.38
N SER A 62 6.97 0.72 13.11
CA SER A 62 6.27 0.94 11.83
C SER A 62 7.14 1.61 10.76
N LEU A 63 8.13 2.40 11.18
CA LEU A 63 9.00 3.17 10.28
C LEU A 63 9.73 2.32 9.23
N PRO A 64 10.27 1.13 9.53
CA PRO A 64 10.90 0.28 8.52
C PRO A 64 9.94 -0.15 7.40
N PHE A 65 8.68 -0.40 7.70
CA PHE A 65 7.69 -0.73 6.67
C PHE A 65 7.45 0.47 5.75
N PHE A 66 7.40 1.69 6.27
CA PHE A 66 7.32 2.89 5.45
C PHE A 66 8.52 3.02 4.53
N LEU A 67 9.73 2.82 5.03
CA LEU A 67 10.97 3.02 4.27
C LEU A 67 11.25 1.90 3.27
N PHE A 68 10.95 0.64 3.63
CA PHE A 68 11.46 -0.53 2.92
C PHE A 68 10.39 -1.39 2.23
N THR A 69 9.08 -1.15 2.39
CA THR A 69 8.03 -1.97 1.73
C THR A 69 8.23 -2.05 0.22
N LEU A 70 8.57 -0.94 -0.44
CA LEU A 70 8.74 -0.92 -1.90
C LEU A 70 10.01 -1.66 -2.35
N PRO A 71 11.22 -1.35 -1.83
CA PRO A 71 12.40 -2.12 -2.19
C PRO A 71 12.32 -3.59 -1.76
N ALA A 72 11.64 -3.91 -0.67
CA ALA A 72 11.43 -5.28 -0.22
C ALA A 72 10.55 -6.09 -1.19
N GLY A 73 9.48 -5.49 -1.71
CA GLY A 73 8.66 -6.12 -2.74
C GLY A 73 9.47 -6.41 -4.01
N ALA A 74 10.24 -5.43 -4.48
CA ALA A 74 11.12 -5.62 -5.64
C ALA A 74 12.15 -6.73 -5.44
N LEU A 75 12.76 -6.77 -4.26
CA LEU A 75 13.76 -7.79 -3.94
C LEU A 75 13.14 -9.19 -3.89
N ALA A 76 11.92 -9.32 -3.37
CA ALA A 76 11.19 -10.59 -3.31
C ALA A 76 10.83 -11.15 -4.69
N ASP A 77 10.71 -10.29 -5.71
CA ASP A 77 10.43 -10.69 -7.10
C ASP A 77 11.69 -11.16 -7.85
N VAL A 78 12.87 -10.63 -7.48
CA VAL A 78 14.14 -10.89 -8.21
C VAL A 78 14.98 -11.98 -7.54
N VAL A 79 14.99 -12.02 -6.20
CA VAL A 79 15.87 -12.93 -5.45
C VAL A 79 15.15 -14.25 -5.13
N ASN A 80 15.93 -15.32 -5.02
CA ASN A 80 15.41 -16.61 -4.55
C ASN A 80 14.73 -16.44 -3.17
N ARG A 81 13.43 -16.65 -3.13
CA ARG A 81 12.55 -16.42 -1.98
C ARG A 81 13.02 -17.16 -0.72
N ARG A 82 13.48 -18.42 -0.87
CA ARG A 82 14.03 -19.20 0.24
C ARG A 82 15.27 -18.56 0.84
N LYS A 83 16.24 -18.15 -0.01
CA LYS A 83 17.48 -17.51 0.46
C LYS A 83 17.17 -16.20 1.17
N LEU A 84 16.27 -15.40 0.62
CA LEU A 84 15.84 -14.14 1.21
C LEU A 84 15.18 -14.36 2.58
N LEU A 85 14.26 -15.32 2.70
CA LEU A 85 13.61 -15.64 3.97
C LEU A 85 14.59 -16.18 5.01
N CYS A 86 15.52 -17.07 4.63
CA CYS A 86 16.56 -17.55 5.55
C CYS A 86 17.44 -16.39 6.04
N PHE A 87 17.85 -15.48 5.13
CA PHE A 87 18.66 -14.33 5.50
C PHE A 87 17.90 -13.36 6.43
N MET A 88 16.62 -13.09 6.15
CA MET A 88 15.82 -12.22 7.02
C MET A 88 15.55 -12.84 8.40
N ASN A 89 15.30 -14.16 8.48
CA ASN A 89 15.15 -14.82 9.77
C ASN A 89 16.48 -14.85 10.56
N LEU A 90 17.62 -14.98 9.88
CA LEU A 90 18.94 -14.84 10.53
C LEU A 90 19.14 -13.42 11.07
N TRP A 91 18.79 -12.39 10.28
CA TRP A 91 18.80 -10.99 10.71
C TRP A 91 17.94 -10.77 11.95
N LEU A 92 16.70 -11.29 11.96
CA LEU A 92 15.77 -11.21 13.09
C LEU A 92 16.31 -11.94 14.33
N ALA A 93 16.89 -13.12 14.13
CA ALA A 93 17.52 -13.89 15.23
C ALA A 93 18.71 -13.12 15.83
N LEU A 94 19.54 -12.50 14.99
CA LEU A 94 20.68 -11.69 15.46
C LEU A 94 20.21 -10.43 16.18
N ALA A 95 19.20 -9.73 15.68
CA ALA A 95 18.67 -8.52 16.31
C ALA A 95 18.03 -8.82 17.69
N ALA A 96 17.21 -9.89 17.76
CA ALA A 96 16.61 -10.32 19.02
C ALA A 96 17.65 -10.89 20.00
N GLY A 97 18.62 -11.66 19.49
CA GLY A 97 19.74 -12.21 20.28
C GLY A 97 20.64 -11.12 20.82
N LEU A 98 20.94 -10.09 20.02
CA LEU A 98 21.70 -8.92 20.48
C LEU A 98 21.01 -8.24 21.66
N LEU A 99 19.69 -8.03 21.57
CA LEU A 99 18.92 -7.42 22.66
C LEU A 99 18.94 -8.31 23.92
N ALA A 100 18.84 -9.64 23.77
CA ALA A 100 18.95 -10.58 24.88
C ALA A 100 20.34 -10.52 25.57
N ILE A 101 21.42 -10.49 24.78
CA ILE A 101 22.79 -10.41 25.29
C ILE A 101 23.01 -9.06 25.99
N LEU A 102 22.64 -7.95 25.36
CA LEU A 102 22.77 -6.63 25.99
C LEU A 102 21.95 -6.53 27.29
N GLY A 103 20.78 -7.20 27.33
CA GLY A 103 19.97 -7.30 28.53
C GLY A 103 20.65 -8.06 29.66
N LEU A 104 21.29 -9.18 29.35
CA LEU A 104 22.06 -9.98 30.35
C LEU A 104 23.27 -9.21 30.86
N LEU A 105 23.90 -8.40 30.01
CA LEU A 105 25.05 -7.54 30.37
C LEU A 105 24.63 -6.24 31.08
N HIS A 106 23.33 -6.00 31.28
CA HIS A 106 22.76 -4.76 31.84
C HIS A 106 23.13 -3.49 31.04
N LEU A 107 23.38 -3.62 29.72
CA LEU A 107 23.75 -2.52 28.82
C LEU A 107 22.57 -1.93 28.04
N VAL A 108 21.34 -2.38 28.29
CA VAL A 108 20.15 -1.88 27.60
C VAL A 108 19.81 -0.48 28.08
N SER A 109 19.85 0.47 27.16
CA SER A 109 19.32 1.82 27.36
C SER A 109 18.03 2.01 26.51
N PRO A 110 17.21 3.03 26.76
CA PRO A 110 16.02 3.32 25.94
C PRO A 110 16.34 3.44 24.44
N TYR A 111 17.45 4.06 24.08
CA TYR A 111 17.89 4.23 22.69
C TYR A 111 18.34 2.91 22.04
N VAL A 112 19.08 2.08 22.79
CA VAL A 112 19.49 0.74 22.34
C VAL A 112 18.26 -0.11 22.06
N LEU A 113 17.25 -0.06 22.92
CA LEU A 113 16.00 -0.78 22.74
C LEU A 113 15.27 -0.31 21.47
N LEU A 114 15.17 1.00 21.23
CA LEU A 114 14.57 1.55 20.00
C LEU A 114 15.33 1.09 18.75
N ILE A 115 16.66 1.10 18.77
CA ILE A 115 17.48 0.60 17.65
C ILE A 115 17.19 -0.88 17.39
N CYS A 116 17.13 -1.72 18.42
CA CYS A 116 16.81 -3.14 18.24
C CYS A 116 15.39 -3.34 17.68
N VAL A 117 14.40 -2.60 18.17
CA VAL A 117 13.03 -2.61 17.62
C VAL A 117 13.02 -2.20 16.14
N PHE A 118 13.79 -1.17 15.77
CA PHE A 118 13.93 -0.77 14.37
C PHE A 118 14.55 -1.88 13.51
N LEU A 119 15.63 -2.51 13.99
CA LEU A 119 16.29 -3.60 13.27
C LEU A 119 15.37 -4.81 13.07
N ILE A 120 14.56 -5.14 14.08
CA ILE A 120 13.54 -6.18 13.98
C ILE A 120 12.49 -5.77 12.95
N GLY A 121 12.03 -4.52 12.97
CA GLY A 121 11.11 -3.97 11.98
C GLY A 121 11.65 -4.05 10.54
N VAL A 122 12.95 -3.77 10.32
CA VAL A 122 13.62 -3.95 9.02
C VAL A 122 13.52 -5.40 8.56
N GLY A 123 13.84 -6.36 9.43
CA GLY A 123 13.72 -7.78 9.11
C GLY A 123 12.30 -8.16 8.65
N PHE A 124 11.28 -7.69 9.36
CA PHE A 124 9.88 -7.96 8.99
C PHE A 124 9.44 -7.26 7.71
N ALA A 125 9.90 -6.04 7.44
CA ALA A 125 9.57 -5.31 6.22
C ALA A 125 10.01 -6.07 4.95
N PHE A 126 11.14 -6.80 5.01
CA PHE A 126 11.59 -7.68 3.92
C PHE A 126 11.01 -9.08 3.98
N HIS A 127 10.75 -9.61 5.18
CA HIS A 127 10.21 -10.96 5.36
C HIS A 127 8.77 -11.08 4.83
N ALA A 128 7.91 -10.10 5.08
CA ALA A 128 6.48 -10.18 4.77
C ALA A 128 6.18 -10.37 3.26
N PRO A 129 6.74 -9.57 2.32
CA PRO A 129 6.51 -9.78 0.89
C PRO A 129 7.12 -11.09 0.38
N ALA A 130 8.31 -11.49 0.89
CA ALA A 130 8.94 -12.75 0.51
C ALA A 130 8.12 -13.97 0.95
N TRP A 131 7.51 -13.93 2.15
CA TRP A 131 6.61 -14.96 2.64
C TRP A 131 5.34 -15.06 1.80
N SER A 132 4.67 -13.92 1.55
CA SER A 132 3.44 -13.90 0.76
C SER A 132 3.66 -14.41 -0.66
N ALA A 133 4.82 -14.13 -1.25
CA ALA A 133 5.20 -14.63 -2.56
C ALA A 133 5.54 -16.12 -2.57
N MET A 134 5.99 -16.68 -1.44
CA MET A 134 6.35 -18.11 -1.32
C MET A 134 5.13 -19.01 -1.15
N VAL A 135 4.04 -18.54 -0.53
CA VAL A 135 2.86 -19.38 -0.22
C VAL A 135 2.28 -20.09 -1.44
N PRO A 136 2.10 -19.43 -2.62
CA PRO A 136 1.65 -20.11 -3.83
C PRO A 136 2.57 -21.21 -4.35
N ASP A 137 3.87 -21.16 -4.03
CA ASP A 137 4.84 -22.20 -4.43
C ASP A 137 4.75 -23.45 -3.53
N LEU A 138 4.07 -23.37 -2.41
CA LEU A 138 3.95 -24.44 -1.41
C LEU A 138 2.67 -25.23 -1.50
N VAL A 139 1.60 -24.64 -2.06
CA VAL A 139 0.25 -25.21 -2.10
C VAL A 139 -0.30 -25.17 -3.53
N THR A 140 -1.26 -26.02 -3.83
CA THR A 140 -1.95 -26.01 -5.12
C THR A 140 -2.92 -24.81 -5.23
N ASP A 141 -3.30 -24.42 -6.46
CA ASP A 141 -4.26 -23.33 -6.68
C ASP A 141 -5.59 -23.56 -5.94
N GLN A 142 -6.01 -24.82 -5.79
CA GLN A 142 -7.22 -25.18 -5.05
C GLN A 142 -7.09 -25.01 -3.53
N GLU A 143 -5.87 -25.08 -3.00
CA GLU A 143 -5.56 -24.93 -1.57
C GLU A 143 -5.21 -23.47 -1.19
N LEU A 144 -4.96 -22.58 -2.16
CA LEU A 144 -4.63 -21.17 -1.89
C LEU A 144 -5.64 -20.45 -0.98
N PRO A 145 -6.97 -20.63 -1.16
CA PRO A 145 -7.95 -20.02 -0.23
C PRO A 145 -7.80 -20.52 1.20
N SER A 146 -7.51 -21.83 1.37
CA SER A 146 -7.24 -22.43 2.69
C SER A 146 -5.96 -21.86 3.30
N ALA A 147 -4.89 -21.74 2.51
CA ALA A 147 -3.61 -21.16 2.98
C ALA A 147 -3.78 -19.69 3.41
N ALA A 148 -4.55 -18.90 2.67
CA ALA A 148 -4.87 -17.52 3.03
C ALA A 148 -5.67 -17.43 4.35
N ALA A 149 -6.68 -18.29 4.54
CA ALA A 149 -7.46 -18.37 5.78
C ALA A 149 -6.58 -18.77 6.98
N LEU A 150 -5.69 -19.74 6.79
CA LEU A 150 -4.72 -20.18 7.81
C LEU A 150 -3.70 -19.10 8.16
N GLY A 151 -3.29 -18.27 7.19
CA GLY A 151 -2.46 -17.09 7.45
C GLY A 151 -3.16 -16.06 8.35
N GLY A 152 -4.43 -15.77 8.08
CA GLY A 152 -5.24 -14.91 8.96
C GLY A 152 -5.44 -15.50 10.36
N LEU A 153 -5.69 -16.81 10.44
CA LEU A 153 -5.83 -17.53 11.72
C LEU A 153 -4.54 -17.46 12.53
N GLN A 154 -3.38 -17.65 11.89
CA GLN A 154 -2.06 -17.59 12.54
C GLN A 154 -1.81 -16.21 13.16
N LEU A 155 -2.10 -15.11 12.45
CA LEU A 155 -1.96 -13.75 12.96
C LEU A 155 -2.86 -13.51 14.18
N ASN A 156 -4.10 -13.97 14.14
CA ASN A 156 -5.04 -13.81 15.25
C ASN A 156 -4.62 -14.61 16.49
N ILE A 157 -4.21 -15.86 16.31
CA ILE A 157 -3.73 -16.70 17.41
C ILE A 157 -2.49 -16.07 18.04
N SER A 158 -1.51 -15.66 17.23
CA SER A 158 -0.30 -14.98 17.72
C SER A 158 -0.61 -13.69 18.46
N GLY A 159 -1.56 -12.89 17.96
CA GLY A 159 -1.97 -11.63 18.58
C GLY A 159 -2.72 -11.78 19.91
N ILE A 160 -3.34 -12.94 20.17
CA ILE A 160 -4.02 -13.21 21.44
C ILE A 160 -3.07 -13.93 22.41
N ILE A 161 -2.48 -15.04 21.97
CA ILE A 161 -1.69 -15.91 22.85
C ILE A 161 -0.31 -15.32 23.13
N GLY A 162 0.30 -14.65 22.15
CA GLY A 162 1.64 -14.12 22.28
C GLY A 162 1.82 -13.14 23.43
N PRO A 163 1.02 -12.07 23.53
CA PRO A 163 1.14 -11.13 24.63
C PRO A 163 0.84 -11.75 26.00
N ALA A 164 -0.14 -12.67 26.08
CA ALA A 164 -0.43 -13.40 27.33
C ALA A 164 0.77 -14.22 27.80
N LEU A 165 1.35 -15.01 26.89
CA LEU A 165 2.58 -15.75 27.17
C LEU A 165 3.74 -14.82 27.49
N GLY A 166 3.88 -13.72 26.77
CA GLY A 166 4.88 -12.69 27.00
C GLY A 166 4.80 -12.12 28.41
N GLY A 167 3.61 -11.78 28.88
CA GLY A 167 3.37 -11.30 30.23
C GLY A 167 3.70 -12.33 31.30
N ILE A 168 3.37 -13.60 31.08
CA ILE A 168 3.70 -14.73 31.98
C ILE A 168 5.20 -14.98 32.02
N LEU A 169 5.83 -15.15 30.85
CA LEU A 169 7.28 -15.40 30.76
C LEU A 169 8.09 -14.23 31.34
N LEU A 170 7.65 -13.01 31.11
CA LEU A 170 8.24 -11.80 31.66
C LEU A 170 8.18 -11.78 33.19
N TYR A 171 7.07 -12.25 33.78
CA TYR A 171 6.90 -12.33 35.24
C TYR A 171 7.82 -13.35 35.88
N PHE A 172 7.94 -14.55 35.30
CA PHE A 172 8.72 -15.66 35.90
C PHE A 172 10.21 -15.61 35.55
N PHE A 173 10.55 -15.25 34.30
CA PHE A 173 11.92 -15.38 33.77
C PHE A 173 12.58 -14.03 33.46
N GLY A 174 11.79 -12.95 33.36
CA GLY A 174 12.29 -11.63 32.98
C GLY A 174 12.41 -11.44 31.46
N ALA A 175 12.65 -10.18 31.03
CA ALA A 175 12.63 -9.77 29.64
C ALA A 175 13.71 -10.45 28.79
N ASN A 176 14.91 -10.64 29.34
CA ASN A 176 16.06 -11.17 28.61
C ASN A 176 15.80 -12.58 28.07
N TRP A 177 15.09 -13.40 28.83
CA TRP A 177 14.71 -14.76 28.41
C TRP A 177 13.64 -14.74 27.35
N VAL A 178 12.71 -13.78 27.38
CA VAL A 178 11.72 -13.61 26.31
C VAL A 178 12.41 -13.23 24.99
N PHE A 179 13.39 -12.33 25.04
CA PHE A 179 14.19 -11.94 23.87
C PHE A 179 15.01 -13.12 23.32
N ALA A 180 15.64 -13.91 24.19
CA ALA A 180 16.40 -15.11 23.81
C ALA A 180 15.50 -16.18 23.17
N LEU A 181 14.31 -16.42 23.75
CA LEU A 181 13.33 -17.36 23.19
C LEU A 181 12.87 -16.92 21.80
N ASN A 182 12.61 -15.63 21.60
CA ASN A 182 12.23 -15.09 20.29
C ASN A 182 13.36 -15.31 19.25
N ALA A 183 14.63 -15.05 19.64
CA ALA A 183 15.77 -15.34 18.78
C ALA A 183 15.85 -16.82 18.38
N LEU A 184 15.64 -17.72 19.34
CA LEU A 184 15.61 -19.16 19.08
C LEU A 184 14.48 -19.56 18.12
N CYS A 185 13.29 -18.95 18.25
CA CYS A 185 12.17 -19.23 17.35
C CYS A 185 12.49 -18.87 15.90
N PHE A 186 13.21 -17.77 15.63
CA PHE A 186 13.67 -17.46 14.27
C PHE A 186 14.65 -18.50 13.72
N VAL A 187 15.52 -19.05 14.57
CA VAL A 187 16.41 -20.16 14.17
C VAL A 187 15.59 -21.41 13.81
N VAL A 188 14.54 -21.72 14.59
CA VAL A 188 13.61 -22.83 14.24
C VAL A 188 12.96 -22.62 12.87
N VAL A 189 12.54 -21.40 12.55
CA VAL A 189 11.99 -21.07 11.22
C VAL A 189 13.05 -21.29 10.13
N ILE A 190 14.32 -20.91 10.34
CA ILE A 190 15.40 -21.17 9.39
C ILE A 190 15.52 -22.68 9.13
N PHE A 191 15.55 -23.52 10.16
CA PHE A 191 15.62 -24.97 9.98
C PHE A 191 14.41 -25.54 9.22
N ALA A 192 13.22 -25.01 9.46
CA ALA A 192 12.03 -25.40 8.69
C ALA A 192 12.15 -25.00 7.21
N LEU A 193 12.64 -23.79 6.90
CA LEU A 193 12.87 -23.29 5.55
C LEU A 193 13.97 -24.07 4.81
N LEU A 194 15.00 -24.56 5.51
CA LEU A 194 16.06 -25.37 4.91
C LEU A 194 15.56 -26.73 4.40
N GLN A 195 14.46 -27.26 4.93
CA GLN A 195 13.84 -28.49 4.43
C GLN A 195 13.08 -28.29 3.10
N TRP A 196 12.78 -27.06 2.72
CA TRP A 196 12.16 -26.74 1.43
C TRP A 196 13.21 -26.65 0.33
N LYS A 197 13.10 -27.49 -0.71
CA LYS A 197 14.06 -27.50 -1.82
C LYS A 197 13.97 -26.28 -2.75
N GLY A 198 12.91 -25.46 -2.58
CA GLY A 198 12.68 -24.23 -3.36
C GLY A 198 12.23 -24.54 -4.79
N ALA A 199 11.18 -23.85 -5.25
CA ALA A 199 10.97 -23.74 -6.70
C ALA A 199 12.07 -22.84 -7.28
N ARG A 200 12.67 -23.24 -8.40
CA ARG A 200 13.59 -22.40 -9.15
C ARG A 200 12.74 -21.24 -9.69
N ALA A 201 12.97 -20.03 -9.23
CA ALA A 201 12.42 -18.87 -9.89
C ALA A 201 13.12 -18.77 -11.27
N GLU A 202 12.53 -19.38 -12.27
CA GLU A 202 12.86 -19.09 -13.66
C GLU A 202 12.15 -17.81 -14.05
N SER A 203 12.73 -16.68 -13.70
CA SER A 203 12.28 -15.40 -14.17
C SER A 203 13.45 -14.65 -14.80
N GLU A 204 13.83 -15.07 -15.99
CA GLU A 204 14.65 -14.24 -16.88
C GLU A 204 13.89 -12.99 -17.38
N SER A 205 12.57 -12.91 -17.20
CA SER A 205 11.75 -11.77 -17.65
C SER A 205 11.50 -10.69 -16.59
N ALA A 206 11.91 -10.87 -15.35
CA ALA A 206 11.57 -9.96 -14.24
C ALA A 206 12.48 -8.72 -14.10
N LEU A 207 13.43 -8.52 -15.01
CA LEU A 207 14.20 -7.28 -15.12
C LEU A 207 13.52 -6.22 -16.00
N GLU A 208 12.21 -6.29 -16.18
CA GLU A 208 11.47 -5.10 -16.57
C GLU A 208 11.79 -4.04 -15.52
N ASN A 209 12.37 -2.94 -15.97
CA ASN A 209 12.83 -1.87 -15.12
C ASN A 209 11.87 -1.67 -13.95
N PHE A 210 12.23 -2.15 -12.75
CA PHE A 210 11.46 -1.95 -11.51
C PHE A 210 11.04 -0.49 -11.37
N LEU A 211 11.94 0.44 -11.74
CA LEU A 211 11.69 1.87 -11.78
C LEU A 211 10.56 2.26 -12.74
N GLU A 212 10.47 1.63 -13.92
CA GLU A 212 9.41 1.90 -14.89
C GLU A 212 8.07 1.39 -14.39
N SER A 213 8.06 0.21 -13.85
CA SER A 213 6.90 -0.43 -13.23
C SER A 213 6.36 0.39 -12.05
N PHE A 214 7.27 0.89 -11.22
CA PHE A 214 6.94 1.73 -10.06
C PHE A 214 6.43 3.11 -10.49
N SER A 215 7.10 3.73 -11.49
CA SER A 215 6.65 5.01 -12.04
C SER A 215 5.23 4.92 -12.63
N THR A 216 4.88 3.76 -13.21
CA THR A 216 3.53 3.49 -13.72
C THR A 216 2.52 3.40 -12.59
N ALA A 217 2.85 2.75 -11.47
CA ALA A 217 1.98 2.70 -10.30
C ALA A 217 1.75 4.09 -9.67
N ILE A 218 2.80 4.92 -9.58
CA ILE A 218 2.67 6.32 -9.12
C ILE A 218 1.78 7.12 -10.06
N ARG A 219 1.95 6.98 -11.38
CA ARG A 219 1.08 7.64 -12.38
C ARG A 219 -0.37 7.21 -12.20
N TYR A 220 -0.61 5.92 -11.95
CA TYR A 220 -1.95 5.42 -11.68
C TYR A 220 -2.55 6.12 -10.45
N VAL A 221 -1.85 6.15 -9.32
CA VAL A 221 -2.29 6.85 -8.11
C VAL A 221 -2.61 8.32 -8.40
N ARG A 222 -1.74 9.00 -9.17
CA ARG A 222 -1.91 10.43 -9.48
C ARG A 222 -3.13 10.74 -10.36
N HIS A 223 -3.59 9.80 -11.18
CA HIS A 223 -4.66 10.02 -12.16
C HIS A 223 -5.91 9.16 -11.91
N ALA A 224 -5.97 8.41 -10.82
CA ALA A 224 -7.13 7.60 -10.44
C ALA A 224 -7.78 8.12 -9.14
N PRO A 225 -8.86 8.92 -9.21
CA PRO A 225 -9.49 9.53 -8.04
C PRO A 225 -9.91 8.54 -6.96
N ALA A 226 -10.38 7.34 -7.36
CA ALA A 226 -10.80 6.30 -6.43
C ALA A 226 -9.68 5.86 -5.49
N ILE A 227 -8.47 5.60 -6.02
CA ILE A 227 -7.34 5.20 -5.18
C ILE A 227 -6.83 6.36 -4.32
N GLN A 228 -6.92 7.60 -4.78
CA GLN A 228 -6.56 8.77 -4.00
C GLN A 228 -7.45 8.92 -2.76
N VAL A 229 -8.77 8.75 -2.93
CA VAL A 229 -9.74 8.76 -1.83
C VAL A 229 -9.42 7.66 -0.80
N VAL A 230 -9.14 6.46 -1.29
CA VAL A 230 -8.78 5.33 -0.42
C VAL A 230 -7.47 5.61 0.34
N ILE A 231 -6.44 6.12 -0.34
CA ILE A 231 -5.17 6.48 0.30
C ILE A 231 -5.39 7.56 1.38
N ALA A 232 -6.13 8.61 1.07
CA ALA A 232 -6.44 9.68 2.03
C ALA A 232 -7.17 9.14 3.27
N ARG A 233 -8.16 8.27 3.07
CA ARG A 233 -8.87 7.59 4.18
C ARG A 233 -7.96 6.66 4.98
N ASN A 234 -7.05 5.94 4.33
CA ASN A 234 -6.07 5.10 5.02
C ASN A 234 -5.08 5.93 5.85
N ILE A 235 -4.60 7.06 5.32
CA ILE A 235 -3.73 7.99 6.07
C ILE A 235 -4.45 8.48 7.33
N LEU A 236 -5.67 8.99 7.17
CA LEU A 236 -6.45 9.50 8.29
C LEU A 236 -6.67 8.41 9.35
N PHE A 237 -7.13 7.22 8.93
CA PHE A 237 -7.38 6.11 9.82
C PHE A 237 -6.10 5.66 10.55
N ALA A 238 -4.99 5.43 9.81
CA ALA A 238 -3.73 4.98 10.38
C ALA A 238 -3.13 6.00 11.36
N PHE A 239 -3.23 7.29 11.04
CA PHE A 239 -2.77 8.36 11.92
C PHE A 239 -3.50 8.35 13.27
N PHE A 240 -4.83 8.21 13.27
CA PHE A 240 -5.60 8.18 14.50
C PHE A 240 -5.54 6.83 15.23
N VAL A 241 -5.52 5.72 14.51
CA VAL A 241 -5.42 4.40 15.15
C VAL A 241 -4.09 4.22 15.89
N SER A 242 -3.04 4.97 15.51
CA SER A 242 -1.74 4.95 16.18
C SER A 242 -1.79 5.39 17.65
N VAL A 243 -2.84 6.09 18.08
CA VAL A 243 -3.11 6.39 19.51
C VAL A 243 -3.10 5.12 20.37
N ILE A 244 -3.67 4.01 19.83
CA ILE A 244 -3.77 2.75 20.58
C ILE A 244 -2.37 2.20 20.92
N PRO A 245 -1.50 1.85 19.96
CA PRO A 245 -0.19 1.29 20.28
C PRO A 245 0.75 2.33 20.92
N ALA A 246 0.53 3.62 20.73
CA ALA A 246 1.37 4.67 21.34
C ALA A 246 0.99 4.98 22.79
N LEU A 247 -0.28 5.20 23.09
CA LEU A 247 -0.71 5.71 24.39
C LEU A 247 -1.34 4.66 25.32
N MET A 248 -1.95 3.60 24.81
CA MET A 248 -2.56 2.57 25.64
C MET A 248 -1.55 1.87 26.58
N PRO A 249 -0.31 1.52 26.15
CA PRO A 249 0.72 1.04 27.07
C PRO A 249 1.13 2.10 28.09
N VAL A 250 1.13 3.37 27.72
CA VAL A 250 1.48 4.48 28.63
C VAL A 250 0.46 4.59 29.75
N VAL A 251 -0.84 4.63 29.44
CA VAL A 251 -1.92 4.64 30.43
C VAL A 251 -1.82 3.38 31.31
N GLY A 252 -1.68 2.20 30.70
CA GLY A 252 -1.58 0.94 31.42
C GLY A 252 -0.44 0.90 32.42
N LEU A 253 0.76 1.30 32.00
CA LEU A 253 1.96 1.17 32.83
C LEU A 253 2.14 2.30 33.84
N ARG A 254 1.77 3.54 33.50
CA ARG A 254 2.04 4.71 34.34
C ARG A 254 0.87 5.16 35.19
N GLU A 255 -0.35 5.10 34.67
CA GLU A 255 -1.54 5.53 35.42
C GLU A 255 -2.16 4.36 36.18
N LEU A 256 -2.30 3.20 35.51
CA LEU A 256 -2.90 2.02 36.13
C LEU A 256 -1.88 1.12 36.87
N HIS A 257 -0.59 1.40 36.75
CA HIS A 257 0.51 0.61 37.35
C HIS A 257 0.36 -0.90 37.12
N LEU A 258 0.10 -1.28 35.84
CA LEU A 258 -0.08 -2.67 35.47
C LEU A 258 1.20 -3.46 35.70
N LYS A 259 1.05 -4.69 36.25
CA LYS A 259 2.13 -5.67 36.38
C LYS A 259 2.38 -6.40 35.02
N PRO A 260 3.49 -7.13 34.84
CA PRO A 260 3.81 -7.83 33.59
C PRO A 260 2.66 -8.66 33.01
N CYS A 261 2.04 -9.51 33.84
CA CYS A 261 0.90 -10.34 33.41
C CYS A 261 -0.30 -9.51 32.98
N SER A 262 -0.58 -8.39 33.67
CA SER A 262 -1.69 -7.50 33.32
C SER A 262 -1.42 -6.71 32.03
N LEU A 263 -0.15 -6.38 31.74
CA LEU A 263 0.25 -5.78 30.46
C LEU A 263 0.04 -6.78 29.31
N GLY A 264 0.46 -8.02 29.51
CA GLY A 264 0.18 -9.11 28.56
C GLY A 264 -1.33 -9.28 28.32
N LEU A 265 -2.14 -9.26 29.39
CA LEU A 265 -3.59 -9.32 29.28
C LEU A 265 -4.19 -8.11 28.55
N LEU A 266 -3.61 -6.92 28.71
CA LEU A 266 -4.03 -5.71 27.98
C LEU A 266 -3.91 -5.91 26.47
N PHE A 267 -2.75 -6.35 25.98
CA PHE A 267 -2.54 -6.60 24.56
C PHE A 267 -3.37 -7.81 24.07
N THR A 268 -3.53 -8.84 24.88
CA THR A 268 -4.44 -9.96 24.61
C THR A 268 -5.88 -9.50 24.45
N SER A 269 -6.33 -8.53 25.26
CA SER A 269 -7.68 -7.96 25.15
C SER A 269 -7.87 -7.22 23.82
N ILE A 270 -6.86 -6.47 23.34
CA ILE A 270 -6.89 -5.86 21.99
C ILE A 270 -7.03 -6.95 20.92
N GLY A 271 -6.22 -8.01 21.00
CA GLY A 271 -6.27 -9.14 20.06
C GLY A 271 -7.63 -9.85 20.06
N ALA A 272 -8.19 -10.12 21.23
CA ALA A 272 -9.50 -10.75 21.40
C ALA A 272 -10.62 -9.86 20.81
N GLY A 273 -10.57 -8.55 21.07
CA GLY A 273 -11.48 -7.59 20.47
C GLY A 273 -11.37 -7.54 18.94
N SER A 274 -10.15 -7.63 18.40
CA SER A 274 -9.91 -7.71 16.96
C SER A 274 -10.58 -8.95 16.34
N VAL A 275 -10.42 -10.11 16.97
CA VAL A 275 -11.06 -11.36 16.52
C VAL A 275 -12.58 -11.26 16.62
N PHE A 276 -13.09 -10.75 17.74
CA PHE A 276 -14.52 -10.54 17.92
C PHE A 276 -15.09 -9.63 16.82
N GLY A 277 -14.41 -8.52 16.54
CA GLY A 277 -14.77 -7.60 15.46
C GLY A 277 -14.78 -8.29 14.09
N ALA A 278 -13.73 -9.05 13.77
CA ALA A 278 -13.60 -9.73 12.49
C ALA A 278 -14.63 -10.84 12.26
N VAL A 279 -14.89 -11.65 13.28
CA VAL A 279 -15.74 -12.87 13.16
C VAL A 279 -17.23 -12.55 13.33
N PHE A 280 -17.57 -11.68 14.27
CA PHE A 280 -18.97 -11.46 14.64
C PHE A 280 -19.54 -10.14 14.10
N LEU A 281 -18.80 -9.04 14.18
CA LEU A 281 -19.33 -7.73 13.82
C LEU A 281 -19.18 -7.40 12.32
N LEU A 282 -18.02 -7.69 11.75
CA LEU A 282 -17.72 -7.33 10.36
C LEU A 282 -18.67 -7.98 9.34
N PRO A 283 -19.00 -9.30 9.43
CA PRO A 283 -19.98 -9.89 8.53
C PRO A 283 -21.35 -9.22 8.63
N ARG A 284 -21.85 -9.02 9.86
CA ARG A 284 -23.13 -8.36 10.11
C ARG A 284 -23.15 -6.91 9.65
N ALA A 285 -22.04 -6.19 9.82
CA ALA A 285 -21.92 -4.83 9.32
C ALA A 285 -21.98 -4.78 7.79
N ARG A 286 -21.29 -5.69 7.09
CA ARG A 286 -21.32 -5.77 5.62
C ARG A 286 -22.66 -6.13 5.04
N GLU A 287 -23.50 -6.89 5.76
CA GLU A 287 -24.86 -7.23 5.34
C GLU A 287 -25.83 -6.03 5.46
N ARG A 288 -25.60 -5.14 6.44
CA ARG A 288 -26.56 -4.09 6.81
C ARG A 288 -26.10 -2.66 6.51
N LEU A 289 -24.82 -2.45 6.40
CA LEU A 289 -24.20 -1.13 6.29
C LEU A 289 -23.37 -1.03 5.02
N SER A 290 -23.27 0.18 4.50
CA SER A 290 -22.29 0.48 3.44
C SER A 290 -20.86 0.54 4.02
N SER A 291 -19.85 0.39 3.16
CA SER A 291 -18.43 0.51 3.56
C SER A 291 -18.12 1.86 4.22
N ASN A 292 -18.78 2.95 3.78
CA ASN A 292 -18.67 4.25 4.44
C ASN A 292 -19.25 4.24 5.85
N ALA A 293 -20.44 3.64 6.04
CA ALA A 293 -21.10 3.58 7.35
C ALA A 293 -20.30 2.70 8.32
N THR A 294 -19.76 1.57 7.85
CA THR A 294 -18.93 0.67 8.66
C THR A 294 -17.63 1.37 9.10
N THR A 295 -16.95 2.10 8.21
CA THR A 295 -15.75 2.86 8.58
C THR A 295 -16.07 4.03 9.50
N LEU A 296 -17.21 4.69 9.33
CA LEU A 296 -17.68 5.73 10.24
C LEU A 296 -17.91 5.16 11.65
N LEU A 297 -18.64 4.03 11.74
CA LEU A 297 -18.88 3.35 13.01
C LEU A 297 -17.59 2.93 13.70
N ALA A 298 -16.61 2.39 12.96
CA ALA A 298 -15.29 2.04 13.47
C ALA A 298 -14.57 3.25 14.08
N ASN A 299 -14.55 4.37 13.37
CA ASN A 299 -13.90 5.60 13.85
C ASN A 299 -14.63 6.23 15.04
N LEU A 300 -15.97 6.20 15.06
CA LEU A 300 -16.74 6.65 16.23
C LEU A 300 -16.47 5.77 17.45
N LEU A 301 -16.36 4.46 17.26
CA LEU A 301 -15.96 3.54 18.32
C LEU A 301 -14.56 3.86 18.84
N LEU A 302 -13.61 4.18 17.96
CA LEU A 302 -12.25 4.59 18.35
C LEU A 302 -12.27 5.94 19.11
N ALA A 303 -13.03 6.93 18.66
CA ALA A 303 -13.17 8.20 19.37
C ALA A 303 -13.76 7.99 20.78
N MET A 304 -14.76 7.13 20.91
CA MET A 304 -15.32 6.73 22.21
C MET A 304 -14.27 6.03 23.09
N VAL A 305 -13.47 5.12 22.51
CA VAL A 305 -12.37 4.45 23.21
C VAL A 305 -11.38 5.48 23.76
N TYR A 306 -10.99 6.47 22.99
CA TYR A 306 -10.05 7.52 23.45
C TYR A 306 -10.63 8.35 24.60
N LEU A 307 -11.92 8.70 24.51
CA LEU A 307 -12.61 9.37 25.62
C LEU A 307 -12.64 8.48 26.88
N LEU A 308 -12.99 7.22 26.74
CA LEU A 308 -13.02 6.29 27.87
C LEU A 308 -11.63 6.10 28.49
N MET A 309 -10.56 6.00 27.67
CA MET A 309 -9.18 5.90 28.15
C MET A 309 -8.76 7.13 28.97
N ALA A 310 -9.28 8.33 28.64
CA ALA A 310 -8.95 9.57 29.36
C ALA A 310 -9.56 9.65 30.77
N PHE A 311 -10.70 8.98 31.01
CA PHE A 311 -11.44 9.12 32.27
C PHE A 311 -11.48 7.85 33.11
N VAL A 312 -11.29 6.66 32.51
CA VAL A 312 -11.47 5.38 33.20
C VAL A 312 -10.12 4.86 33.69
N HIS A 313 -9.96 4.83 35.03
CA HIS A 313 -8.74 4.36 35.69
C HIS A 313 -8.93 3.00 36.39
N GLN A 314 -10.05 2.31 36.15
CA GLN A 314 -10.30 0.99 36.73
C GLN A 314 -9.76 -0.10 35.80
N ARG A 315 -8.85 -0.94 36.31
CA ARG A 315 -8.11 -1.96 35.51
C ARG A 315 -9.03 -2.90 34.72
N SER A 316 -10.11 -3.41 35.35
CA SER A 316 -11.02 -4.36 34.69
C SER A 316 -11.78 -3.70 33.52
N ILE A 317 -12.25 -2.47 33.70
CA ILE A 317 -12.95 -1.74 32.64
C ILE A 317 -11.96 -1.36 31.52
N PHE A 318 -10.71 -1.05 31.88
CA PHE A 318 -9.68 -0.74 30.89
C PHE A 318 -9.36 -1.90 29.94
N MET A 319 -9.45 -3.17 30.42
CA MET A 319 -9.34 -4.34 29.54
C MET A 319 -10.49 -4.44 28.54
N ILE A 320 -11.72 -4.06 28.93
CA ILE A 320 -12.87 -3.98 28.03
C ILE A 320 -12.65 -2.87 26.99
N ILE A 321 -12.16 -1.70 27.42
CA ILE A 321 -11.81 -0.59 26.51
C ILE A 321 -10.75 -1.04 25.49
N ALA A 322 -9.75 -1.82 25.91
CA ALA A 322 -8.74 -2.39 25.04
C ALA A 322 -9.36 -3.36 23.99
N ALA A 323 -10.32 -4.17 24.40
CA ALA A 323 -11.05 -5.04 23.46
C ALA A 323 -11.89 -4.22 22.45
N LEU A 324 -12.56 -3.16 22.89
CA LEU A 324 -13.27 -2.23 22.01
C LEU A 324 -12.32 -1.51 21.03
N ALA A 325 -11.11 -1.16 21.48
CA ALA A 325 -10.07 -0.58 20.62
C ALA A 325 -9.67 -1.55 19.50
N GLY A 326 -9.42 -2.82 19.83
CA GLY A 326 -9.13 -3.87 18.85
C GLY A 326 -10.27 -4.09 17.87
N THR A 327 -11.51 -4.07 18.35
CA THR A 327 -12.72 -4.16 17.52
C THR A 327 -12.80 -3.02 16.51
N GLY A 328 -12.66 -1.77 16.97
CA GLY A 328 -12.71 -0.58 16.11
C GLY A 328 -11.57 -0.57 15.07
N TRP A 329 -10.35 -0.94 15.50
CA TRP A 329 -9.22 -1.10 14.57
C TRP A 329 -9.53 -2.08 13.46
N THR A 330 -9.99 -3.28 13.80
CA THR A 330 -10.25 -4.34 12.81
C THR A 330 -11.37 -3.99 11.84
N LEU A 331 -12.47 -3.41 12.32
CA LEU A 331 -13.57 -2.96 11.47
C LEU A 331 -13.10 -1.94 10.44
N GLY A 332 -12.40 -0.89 10.88
CA GLY A 332 -11.91 0.16 10.01
C GLY A 332 -10.84 -0.32 9.03
N ALA A 333 -9.82 -1.03 9.51
CA ALA A 333 -8.74 -1.56 8.69
C ALA A 333 -9.24 -2.54 7.62
N SER A 334 -10.15 -3.45 7.99
CA SER A 334 -10.69 -4.45 7.06
C SER A 334 -11.53 -3.84 5.94
N GLU A 335 -12.36 -2.84 6.25
CA GLU A 335 -13.16 -2.16 5.22
C GLU A 335 -12.30 -1.31 4.30
N LEU A 336 -11.33 -0.58 4.85
CA LEU A 336 -10.39 0.21 4.04
C LEU A 336 -9.50 -0.69 3.17
N TRP A 337 -9.11 -1.86 3.66
CA TRP A 337 -8.37 -2.84 2.86
C TRP A 337 -9.21 -3.34 1.69
N VAL A 338 -10.47 -3.74 1.93
CA VAL A 338 -11.39 -4.19 0.87
C VAL A 338 -11.66 -3.07 -0.14
N ALA A 339 -11.89 -1.84 0.32
CA ALA A 339 -12.06 -0.67 -0.54
C ALA A 339 -10.80 -0.44 -1.40
N SER A 340 -9.60 -0.61 -0.81
CA SER A 340 -8.32 -0.53 -1.53
C SER A 340 -8.26 -1.56 -2.66
N GLN A 341 -8.56 -2.82 -2.37
CA GLN A 341 -8.54 -3.90 -3.37
C GLN A 341 -9.56 -3.68 -4.50
N ARG A 342 -10.73 -3.11 -4.19
CA ARG A 342 -11.75 -2.76 -5.18
C ARG A 342 -11.36 -1.57 -6.07
N ALA A 343 -10.54 -0.66 -5.57
CA ALA A 343 -10.05 0.50 -6.32
C ALA A 343 -8.85 0.19 -7.21
N MET A 344 -8.32 -1.05 -7.18
CA MET A 344 -7.09 -1.45 -7.87
C MET A 344 -7.37 -2.38 -9.04
N PRO A 345 -6.85 -2.09 -10.25
CA PRO A 345 -6.90 -3.01 -11.37
C PRO A 345 -6.00 -4.23 -11.11
N GLY A 346 -6.36 -5.38 -11.67
CA GLY A 346 -5.64 -6.65 -11.46
C GLY A 346 -4.14 -6.56 -11.76
N TRP A 347 -3.77 -5.90 -12.86
CA TRP A 347 -2.39 -5.77 -13.31
C TRP A 347 -1.47 -4.93 -12.40
N ALA A 348 -2.04 -4.00 -11.60
CA ALA A 348 -1.28 -3.12 -10.71
C ALA A 348 -1.47 -3.44 -9.22
N ARG A 349 -2.31 -4.43 -8.88
CA ARG A 349 -2.77 -4.70 -7.51
C ARG A 349 -1.63 -4.85 -6.51
N GLY A 350 -0.61 -5.63 -6.82
CA GLY A 350 0.53 -5.84 -5.90
C GLY A 350 1.27 -4.54 -5.59
N ARG A 351 1.58 -3.73 -6.62
CA ARG A 351 2.32 -2.47 -6.48
C ARG A 351 1.51 -1.39 -5.76
N LEU A 352 0.23 -1.28 -6.10
CA LEU A 352 -0.67 -0.33 -5.45
C LEU A 352 -0.94 -0.72 -3.99
N SER A 353 -1.07 -2.02 -3.69
CA SER A 353 -1.15 -2.51 -2.31
C SER A 353 0.09 -2.16 -1.50
N ALA A 354 1.29 -2.29 -2.09
CA ALA A 354 2.54 -1.90 -1.43
C ALA A 354 2.57 -0.39 -1.13
N ILE A 355 2.08 0.47 -2.05
CA ILE A 355 1.96 1.92 -1.81
C ILE A 355 0.97 2.21 -0.67
N VAL A 356 -0.20 1.55 -0.66
CA VAL A 356 -1.19 1.75 0.43
C VAL A 356 -0.62 1.32 1.77
N ILE A 357 0.04 0.16 1.85
CA ILE A 357 0.70 -0.32 3.08
C ILE A 357 1.77 0.67 3.51
N MET A 358 2.68 1.07 2.62
CA MET A 358 3.75 2.02 2.90
C MET A 358 3.20 3.32 3.49
N VAL A 359 2.20 3.92 2.85
CA VAL A 359 1.62 5.20 3.30
C VAL A 359 0.89 5.04 4.63
N SER A 360 0.16 3.92 4.83
CA SER A 360 -0.53 3.63 6.09
C SER A 360 0.47 3.46 7.24
N GLN A 361 1.57 2.76 7.02
CA GLN A 361 2.62 2.58 8.03
C GLN A 361 3.38 3.89 8.33
N GLY A 362 3.59 4.73 7.31
CA GLY A 362 4.12 6.07 7.48
C GLY A 362 3.21 6.96 8.33
N ALA A 363 1.91 6.92 8.06
CA ALA A 363 0.92 7.67 8.83
C ALA A 363 0.83 7.17 10.30
N LEU A 364 0.92 5.84 10.51
CA LEU A 364 0.94 5.23 11.83
C LEU A 364 2.21 5.62 12.60
N ALA A 365 3.38 5.61 11.94
CA ALA A 365 4.63 6.06 12.53
C ALA A 365 4.59 7.56 12.91
N LEU A 366 4.12 8.41 11.99
CA LEU A 366 3.97 9.84 12.24
C LEU A 366 2.98 10.12 13.39
N GLY A 367 1.84 9.42 13.39
CA GLY A 367 0.84 9.57 14.46
C GLY A 367 1.42 9.20 15.81
N GLY A 368 2.17 8.10 15.94
CA GLY A 368 2.81 7.73 17.20
C GLY A 368 3.82 8.77 17.70
N VAL A 369 4.58 9.44 16.81
CA VAL A 369 5.45 10.58 17.17
C VAL A 369 4.62 11.77 17.67
N VAL A 370 3.58 12.16 16.92
CA VAL A 370 2.73 13.31 17.25
C VAL A 370 2.01 13.09 18.58
N TRP A 371 1.35 11.96 18.77
CA TRP A 371 0.63 11.65 20.01
C TRP A 371 1.57 11.45 21.20
N GLY A 372 2.75 10.85 20.99
CA GLY A 372 3.79 10.72 21.99
C GLY A 372 4.31 12.07 22.46
N PHE A 373 4.62 12.98 21.53
CA PHE A 373 5.06 14.34 21.86
C PHE A 373 3.95 15.13 22.58
N SER A 374 2.73 15.08 22.07
CA SER A 374 1.58 15.73 22.70
C SER A 374 1.35 15.22 24.12
N SER A 375 1.49 13.91 24.36
CA SER A 375 1.31 13.33 25.69
C SER A 375 2.40 13.73 26.68
N GLN A 376 3.61 13.98 26.20
CA GLN A 376 4.70 14.50 27.03
C GLN A 376 4.48 16.00 27.37
N ALA A 377 3.95 16.77 26.43
CA ALA A 377 3.79 18.22 26.60
C ALA A 377 2.52 18.59 27.40
N ALA A 378 1.38 17.97 27.08
CA ALA A 378 0.08 18.31 27.66
C ALA A 378 -0.48 17.28 28.65
N GLY A 379 0.19 16.13 28.79
CA GLY A 379 -0.30 14.99 29.54
C GLY A 379 -1.17 14.05 28.72
N VAL A 380 -1.27 12.80 29.18
CA VAL A 380 -1.90 11.72 28.41
C VAL A 380 -3.41 11.95 28.25
N ASN A 381 -4.11 12.37 29.32
CA ASN A 381 -5.56 12.55 29.30
C ASN A 381 -5.99 13.66 28.34
N ILE A 382 -5.28 14.81 28.35
CA ILE A 382 -5.56 15.91 27.42
C ILE A 382 -5.29 15.47 25.97
N THR A 383 -4.21 14.73 25.74
CA THR A 383 -3.88 14.20 24.41
C THR A 383 -4.96 13.25 23.88
N LEU A 384 -5.49 12.37 24.73
CA LEU A 384 -6.59 11.45 24.37
C LEU A 384 -7.87 12.23 24.03
N LEU A 385 -8.19 13.30 24.76
CA LEU A 385 -9.32 14.17 24.44
C LEU A 385 -9.12 14.90 23.10
N ILE A 386 -7.92 15.44 22.86
CA ILE A 386 -7.58 16.06 21.58
C ILE A 386 -7.70 15.03 20.45
N ALA A 387 -7.20 13.81 20.63
CA ALA A 387 -7.29 12.76 19.64
C ALA A 387 -8.75 12.38 19.32
N ALA A 388 -9.60 12.26 20.33
CA ALA A 388 -11.04 11.99 20.15
C ALA A 388 -11.75 13.10 19.38
N LEU A 389 -11.54 14.36 19.78
CA LEU A 389 -12.17 15.52 19.13
C LEU A 389 -11.69 15.74 17.71
N THR A 390 -10.37 15.62 17.49
CA THR A 390 -9.78 15.80 16.14
C THR A 390 -10.14 14.65 15.21
N LEU A 391 -10.29 13.41 15.72
CA LEU A 391 -10.84 12.29 14.94
C LEU A 391 -12.30 12.58 14.53
N ALA A 392 -13.14 12.99 15.46
CA ALA A 392 -14.54 13.33 15.17
C ALA A 392 -14.63 14.47 14.13
N PHE A 393 -13.82 15.52 14.27
CA PHE A 393 -13.74 16.60 13.28
C PHE A 393 -13.19 16.11 11.92
N GLY A 394 -12.16 15.26 11.92
CA GLY A 394 -11.61 14.66 10.70
C GLY A 394 -12.64 13.82 9.95
N LEU A 395 -13.57 13.16 10.65
CA LEU A 395 -14.68 12.43 10.04
C LEU A 395 -15.65 13.35 9.31
N LEU A 396 -15.94 14.52 9.86
CA LEU A 396 -16.76 15.53 9.18
C LEU A 396 -16.09 16.01 7.89
N LEU A 397 -14.79 16.30 7.92
CA LEU A 397 -14.02 16.69 6.74
C LEU A 397 -13.90 15.57 5.71
N ALA A 398 -13.84 14.32 6.13
CA ALA A 398 -13.74 13.16 5.26
C ALA A 398 -15.11 12.70 4.71
N SER A 399 -16.22 13.29 5.12
CA SER A 399 -17.57 12.92 4.68
C SER A 399 -17.77 12.94 3.15
N PRO A 400 -17.20 13.88 2.37
CA PRO A 400 -17.31 13.86 0.92
C PRO A 400 -16.45 12.78 0.23
N LEU A 401 -15.48 12.19 0.94
CA LEU A 401 -14.59 11.17 0.42
C LEU A 401 -15.25 9.78 0.49
N SER A 402 -16.18 9.50 -0.41
CA SER A 402 -16.88 8.20 -0.45
C SER A 402 -15.99 7.07 -0.94
N ILE A 403 -16.01 5.93 -0.24
CA ILE A 403 -15.38 4.65 -0.63
C ILE A 403 -16.38 3.61 -1.14
N ASN A 404 -17.62 4.01 -1.36
CA ASN A 404 -18.65 3.14 -1.93
C ASN A 404 -18.46 3.06 -3.46
N PHE A 405 -17.60 2.20 -3.92
CA PHE A 405 -17.32 1.98 -5.36
C PHE A 405 -18.25 0.90 -5.94
N THR A 406 -19.57 1.05 -5.81
CA THR A 406 -20.50 -0.02 -6.12
C THR A 406 -20.85 -0.18 -7.60
N ALA A 407 -20.62 0.80 -8.46
CA ALA A 407 -21.04 0.72 -9.86
C ALA A 407 -20.07 1.32 -10.89
N SER A 408 -19.07 2.10 -10.48
CA SER A 408 -18.27 2.91 -11.41
C SER A 408 -16.90 2.34 -11.75
N LEU A 409 -16.45 1.30 -11.06
CA LEU A 409 -15.14 0.69 -11.26
C LEU A 409 -15.27 -0.75 -11.78
N SER A 410 -15.84 -0.90 -12.97
CA SER A 410 -15.74 -2.17 -13.69
C SER A 410 -14.36 -2.27 -14.31
N PHE A 411 -13.53 -3.17 -13.79
CA PHE A 411 -12.26 -3.57 -14.40
C PHE A 411 -12.46 -4.75 -15.37
N GLU A 412 -13.64 -4.90 -15.95
CA GLU A 412 -13.90 -5.92 -16.95
C GLU A 412 -12.97 -5.72 -18.16
N PRO A 413 -12.29 -6.78 -18.59
CA PRO A 413 -11.47 -6.70 -19.79
C PRO A 413 -12.34 -6.34 -21.01
N PRO A 414 -11.74 -5.74 -22.03
CA PRO A 414 -12.46 -5.36 -23.25
C PRO A 414 -13.02 -6.59 -23.95
N THR A 415 -14.22 -6.47 -24.48
CA THR A 415 -14.90 -7.54 -25.24
C THR A 415 -14.25 -7.82 -26.60
N VAL A 416 -13.49 -6.87 -27.13
CA VAL A 416 -12.79 -7.00 -28.41
C VAL A 416 -11.38 -6.46 -28.24
N ALA A 417 -10.37 -7.27 -28.50
CA ALA A 417 -9.02 -6.78 -28.63
C ALA A 417 -8.97 -5.81 -29.83
N CYS A 418 -8.69 -4.53 -29.56
CA CYS A 418 -8.46 -3.60 -30.66
C CYS A 418 -7.25 -4.09 -31.48
N ALA A 419 -7.44 -4.44 -32.74
CA ALA A 419 -6.32 -4.83 -33.60
C ALA A 419 -5.37 -3.63 -33.80
N VAL A 420 -4.05 -3.88 -33.68
CA VAL A 420 -3.04 -2.90 -34.11
C VAL A 420 -3.10 -2.82 -35.63
N ARG A 421 -3.07 -1.62 -36.21
CA ARG A 421 -2.94 -1.50 -37.66
C ARG A 421 -1.64 -2.17 -38.14
N PRO A 422 -1.64 -2.77 -39.33
CA PRO A 422 -0.41 -3.39 -39.86
C PRO A 422 0.71 -2.35 -39.94
N LEU A 423 1.83 -2.66 -39.33
CA LEU A 423 3.02 -1.81 -39.33
C LEU A 423 3.96 -2.27 -40.46
N VAL A 424 4.53 -1.30 -41.19
CA VAL A 424 5.57 -1.57 -42.19
C VAL A 424 6.87 -1.98 -41.50
N ASN A 425 7.21 -1.30 -40.40
CA ASN A 425 8.36 -1.61 -39.57
C ASN A 425 7.88 -1.94 -38.14
N ILE A 426 8.08 -3.17 -37.71
CA ILE A 426 7.70 -3.60 -36.35
C ILE A 426 8.83 -3.21 -35.39
N PRO A 427 8.57 -2.31 -34.41
CA PRO A 427 9.59 -1.92 -33.43
C PRO A 427 10.01 -3.11 -32.56
N GLN A 428 11.25 -3.09 -32.07
CA GLN A 428 11.66 -4.08 -31.07
C GLN A 428 10.86 -3.86 -29.76
N PRO A 429 10.62 -4.92 -28.97
CA PRO A 429 9.78 -4.84 -27.76
C PRO A 429 10.18 -3.72 -26.79
N ARG A 430 11.47 -3.47 -26.61
CA ARG A 430 12.02 -2.44 -25.71
C ARG A 430 12.33 -1.12 -26.39
N GLU A 431 12.06 -1.01 -27.68
CA GLU A 431 12.34 0.20 -28.44
C GLU A 431 11.34 1.30 -28.08
N GLY A 432 11.82 2.51 -27.89
CA GLY A 432 10.98 3.66 -27.49
C GLY A 432 11.84 4.89 -27.13
N PRO A 433 11.20 6.00 -26.78
CA PRO A 433 9.75 6.22 -26.64
C PRO A 433 8.96 6.13 -27.94
N VAL A 434 7.68 5.76 -27.82
CA VAL A 434 6.75 5.69 -28.94
C VAL A 434 5.68 6.77 -28.77
N ALA A 435 5.47 7.57 -29.80
CA ALA A 435 4.37 8.53 -29.86
C ALA A 435 3.26 7.98 -30.77
N ILE A 436 2.04 7.98 -30.27
CA ILE A 436 0.83 7.60 -30.98
C ILE A 436 0.03 8.88 -31.22
N THR A 437 -0.31 9.16 -32.45
CA THR A 437 -1.06 10.35 -32.81
C THR A 437 -2.37 10.00 -33.49
N PHE A 438 -3.39 10.80 -33.17
CA PHE A 438 -4.71 10.71 -33.78
C PHE A 438 -5.11 12.12 -34.23
N GLU A 439 -5.64 12.24 -35.44
CA GLU A 439 -6.23 13.48 -35.93
C GLU A 439 -7.76 13.35 -35.91
N ILE A 440 -8.43 14.33 -35.33
CA ILE A 440 -9.88 14.35 -35.19
C ILE A 440 -10.43 15.73 -35.60
N GLU A 441 -11.39 15.74 -36.51
CA GLU A 441 -12.12 16.94 -36.92
C GLU A 441 -13.47 16.96 -36.21
N ILE A 442 -13.83 18.06 -35.56
CA ILE A 442 -15.04 18.15 -34.73
C ILE A 442 -16.00 19.25 -35.21
N ASP A 443 -17.27 19.09 -34.91
CA ASP A 443 -18.26 20.17 -35.05
C ASP A 443 -17.97 21.26 -34.00
N PRO A 444 -17.79 22.53 -34.42
CA PRO A 444 -17.54 23.68 -33.54
C PRO A 444 -18.59 23.83 -32.44
N SER A 445 -19.85 23.51 -32.73
CA SER A 445 -20.95 23.60 -31.76
C SER A 445 -20.76 22.69 -30.52
N ARG A 446 -20.00 21.59 -30.66
CA ARG A 446 -19.74 20.59 -29.62
C ARG A 446 -18.38 20.74 -28.94
N GLY A 447 -17.65 21.80 -29.19
CA GLY A 447 -16.30 21.99 -28.69
C GLY A 447 -16.18 21.90 -27.13
N ARG A 448 -17.14 22.42 -26.36
CA ARG A 448 -17.13 22.34 -24.89
C ARG A 448 -17.26 20.92 -24.40
N GLU A 449 -18.10 20.10 -24.99
CA GLU A 449 -18.30 18.69 -24.66
C GLU A 449 -17.05 17.89 -25.01
N PHE A 450 -16.46 18.15 -26.18
CA PHE A 450 -15.21 17.56 -26.63
C PHE A 450 -14.07 17.80 -25.61
N HIS A 451 -13.83 19.06 -25.25
CA HIS A 451 -12.77 19.37 -24.28
C HIS A 451 -12.99 18.74 -22.90
N ARG A 452 -14.24 18.53 -22.47
CA ARG A 452 -14.54 17.79 -21.24
C ARG A 452 -14.13 16.34 -21.36
N LEU A 453 -14.47 15.67 -22.46
CA LEU A 453 -14.09 14.28 -22.73
C LEU A 453 -12.58 14.11 -22.92
N MET A 454 -11.89 15.11 -23.50
CA MET A 454 -10.43 15.09 -23.63
C MET A 454 -9.71 15.06 -22.28
N ARG A 455 -10.25 15.72 -21.24
CA ARG A 455 -9.69 15.65 -19.88
C ARG A 455 -9.83 14.23 -19.29
N GLU A 456 -10.93 13.55 -19.55
CA GLU A 456 -11.15 12.17 -19.13
C GLU A 456 -10.23 11.22 -19.90
N LEU A 457 -10.15 11.37 -21.23
CA LEU A 457 -9.26 10.59 -22.10
C LEU A 457 -7.78 10.72 -21.69
N ARG A 458 -7.34 11.94 -21.39
CA ARG A 458 -5.99 12.18 -20.86
C ARG A 458 -5.72 11.37 -19.59
N SER A 459 -6.67 11.38 -18.65
CA SER A 459 -6.53 10.63 -17.39
C SER A 459 -6.47 9.12 -17.63
N ILE A 460 -7.26 8.60 -18.60
CA ILE A 460 -7.24 7.19 -19.00
C ILE A 460 -5.85 6.79 -19.52
N HIS A 461 -5.30 7.56 -20.48
CA HIS A 461 -4.00 7.23 -21.04
C HIS A 461 -2.87 7.31 -20.01
N LEU A 462 -2.84 8.36 -19.18
CA LEU A 462 -1.79 8.56 -18.18
C LEU A 462 -1.83 7.49 -17.09
N ARG A 463 -3.01 7.04 -16.63
CA ARG A 463 -3.11 5.97 -15.62
C ARG A 463 -2.75 4.59 -16.17
N ASN A 464 -2.96 4.35 -17.47
CA ASN A 464 -2.68 3.06 -18.11
C ASN A 464 -1.24 2.92 -18.64
N GLY A 465 -0.38 3.94 -18.51
CA GLY A 465 1.04 3.80 -18.83
C GLY A 465 1.67 4.89 -19.69
N ALA A 466 0.89 5.79 -20.28
CA ALA A 466 1.45 6.95 -20.98
C ALA A 466 2.20 7.86 -19.98
N PHE A 467 3.33 8.42 -20.39
CA PHE A 467 4.05 9.40 -19.57
C PHE A 467 3.79 10.84 -20.01
N ALA A 468 3.33 11.05 -21.25
CA ALA A 468 2.88 12.35 -21.74
C ALA A 468 1.62 12.19 -22.61
N TRP A 469 0.81 13.23 -22.61
CA TRP A 469 -0.39 13.36 -23.42
C TRP A 469 -0.57 14.83 -23.80
N ARG A 470 -0.81 15.11 -25.09
CA ARG A 470 -1.02 16.44 -25.63
C ARG A 470 -2.27 16.48 -26.48
N LEU A 471 -2.89 17.64 -26.53
CA LEU A 471 -3.99 17.99 -27.44
C LEU A 471 -3.58 19.29 -28.10
N ASP A 472 -3.29 19.23 -29.38
CA ASP A 472 -2.89 20.39 -30.19
C ASP A 472 -4.01 20.71 -31.19
N GLU A 473 -4.28 21.98 -31.39
CA GLU A 473 -5.21 22.46 -32.41
C GLU A 473 -4.43 22.77 -33.70
N ASP A 474 -4.93 22.28 -34.83
CA ASP A 474 -4.31 22.55 -36.12
C ASP A 474 -4.64 24.00 -36.57
N LEU A 475 -3.62 24.84 -36.64
CA LEU A 475 -3.79 26.23 -37.05
C LEU A 475 -4.02 26.39 -38.56
N THR A 476 -3.83 25.32 -39.35
CA THR A 476 -4.02 25.31 -40.81
C THR A 476 -5.39 24.79 -41.22
N ARG A 477 -6.04 23.99 -40.36
CA ARG A 477 -7.37 23.40 -40.55
C ARG A 477 -8.26 23.74 -39.38
N SER A 478 -9.33 24.47 -39.61
CA SER A 478 -10.27 24.84 -38.56
C SER A 478 -10.90 23.58 -37.92
N ASN A 479 -11.08 23.61 -36.58
CA ASN A 479 -11.75 22.56 -35.80
C ASN A 479 -11.09 21.17 -35.87
N THR A 480 -9.83 21.11 -36.32
CA THR A 480 -9.05 19.88 -36.37
C THR A 480 -8.09 19.83 -35.16
N TYR A 481 -8.13 18.76 -34.42
CA TYR A 481 -7.29 18.54 -33.25
C TYR A 481 -6.40 17.31 -33.42
N ARG A 482 -5.15 17.42 -32.96
CA ARG A 482 -4.21 16.32 -32.89
C ARG A 482 -4.04 15.88 -31.45
N ILE A 483 -4.33 14.61 -31.17
CA ILE A 483 -4.08 13.97 -29.89
C ILE A 483 -2.75 13.22 -30.01
N GLU A 484 -1.82 13.47 -29.09
CA GLU A 484 -0.55 12.77 -29.00
C GLU A 484 -0.42 12.07 -27.66
N VAL A 485 -0.16 10.76 -27.70
CA VAL A 485 0.05 9.90 -26.53
C VAL A 485 1.46 9.34 -26.58
N MET A 486 2.27 9.59 -25.57
CA MET A 486 3.64 9.09 -25.51
C MET A 486 3.79 7.98 -24.46
N VAL A 487 4.35 6.85 -24.87
CA VAL A 487 4.62 5.68 -24.02
C VAL A 487 6.12 5.35 -24.00
N PRO A 488 6.64 4.75 -22.91
CA PRO A 488 8.08 4.51 -22.75
C PRO A 488 8.67 3.53 -23.79
N SER A 489 7.90 2.55 -24.24
CA SER A 489 8.34 1.51 -25.17
C SER A 489 7.17 0.96 -25.98
N TRP A 490 7.48 0.20 -27.06
CA TRP A 490 6.46 -0.51 -27.83
C TRP A 490 5.68 -1.52 -26.98
N THR A 491 6.37 -2.31 -26.15
CA THR A 491 5.72 -3.18 -25.16
C THR A 491 4.83 -2.39 -24.20
N GLY A 492 5.28 -1.22 -23.75
CA GLY A 492 4.49 -0.30 -22.91
C GLY A 492 3.17 0.10 -23.57
N TYR A 493 3.16 0.33 -24.89
CA TYR A 493 1.95 0.62 -25.67
C TYR A 493 1.01 -0.59 -25.72
N LEU A 494 1.53 -1.78 -26.03
CA LEU A 494 0.71 -3.00 -26.08
C LEU A 494 0.07 -3.29 -24.72
N LEU A 495 0.85 -3.19 -23.64
CA LEU A 495 0.36 -3.34 -22.27
C LEU A 495 -0.68 -2.26 -21.91
N GLN A 496 -0.51 -1.02 -22.39
CA GLN A 496 -1.49 0.04 -22.15
C GLN A 496 -2.86 -0.33 -22.75
N ARG A 497 -2.88 -0.92 -23.93
CA ARG A 497 -4.11 -1.38 -24.61
C ARG A 497 -4.78 -2.54 -23.87
N ASP A 498 -3.98 -3.50 -23.43
CA ASP A 498 -4.48 -4.66 -22.67
C ASP A 498 -5.04 -4.26 -21.28
N ARG A 499 -4.56 -3.14 -20.73
CA ARG A 499 -5.02 -2.57 -19.46
C ARG A 499 -6.33 -1.81 -19.55
N LEU A 500 -6.76 -1.42 -20.77
CA LEU A 500 -8.02 -0.70 -20.96
C LEU A 500 -9.19 -1.53 -20.47
N THR A 501 -10.07 -0.93 -19.72
CA THR A 501 -11.33 -1.53 -19.29
C THR A 501 -12.44 -1.27 -20.29
N LYS A 502 -13.52 -2.06 -20.22
CA LYS A 502 -14.72 -1.87 -21.06
C LYS A 502 -15.28 -0.45 -20.95
N ALA A 503 -15.33 0.12 -19.74
CA ALA A 503 -15.80 1.48 -19.51
C ALA A 503 -14.89 2.53 -20.18
N GLU A 504 -13.57 2.32 -20.12
CA GLU A 504 -12.59 3.21 -20.78
C GLU A 504 -12.67 3.11 -22.30
N GLN A 505 -12.89 1.92 -22.84
CA GLN A 505 -13.14 1.75 -24.27
C GLN A 505 -14.40 2.47 -24.73
N GLU A 506 -15.47 2.44 -23.94
CA GLU A 506 -16.67 3.20 -24.24
C GLU A 506 -16.42 4.72 -24.25
N THR A 507 -15.58 5.22 -23.33
CA THR A 507 -15.16 6.64 -23.36
C THR A 507 -14.36 6.96 -24.62
N ILE A 508 -13.42 6.10 -25.01
CA ILE A 508 -12.67 6.24 -26.26
C ILE A 508 -13.61 6.24 -27.46
N LYS A 509 -14.57 5.30 -27.54
CA LYS A 509 -15.57 5.26 -28.62
C LYS A 509 -16.44 6.53 -28.66
N LYS A 510 -16.80 7.10 -27.49
CA LYS A 510 -17.52 8.39 -27.45
C LYS A 510 -16.70 9.51 -28.06
N VAL A 511 -15.40 9.54 -27.81
CA VAL A 511 -14.49 10.52 -28.43
C VAL A 511 -14.48 10.38 -29.95
N TRP A 512 -14.39 9.15 -30.45
CA TRP A 512 -14.40 8.91 -31.91
C TRP A 512 -15.71 9.35 -32.59
N ARG A 513 -16.84 9.39 -31.86
CA ARG A 513 -18.13 9.90 -32.39
C ARG A 513 -18.18 11.42 -32.57
N PHE A 514 -17.18 12.17 -32.11
CA PHE A 514 -17.06 13.59 -32.40
C PHE A 514 -16.44 13.88 -33.77
N HIS A 515 -15.80 12.86 -34.37
CA HIS A 515 -15.21 13.01 -35.70
C HIS A 515 -16.27 13.15 -36.74
N VAL A 516 -16.15 14.22 -37.56
CA VAL A 516 -17.11 14.59 -38.62
C VAL A 516 -16.62 14.10 -39.99
N GLY A 517 -15.35 13.66 -40.11
CA GLY A 517 -14.79 13.16 -41.36
C GLY A 517 -15.44 11.85 -41.81
N GLU A 518 -15.45 11.58 -43.12
CA GLU A 518 -15.99 10.35 -43.71
C GLU A 518 -15.21 9.11 -43.30
N ASP A 519 -13.90 9.23 -43.06
CA ASP A 519 -13.00 8.15 -42.64
C ASP A 519 -12.80 8.15 -41.11
N ALA A 520 -12.56 6.96 -40.54
CA ALA A 520 -12.21 6.85 -39.13
C ALA A 520 -10.89 7.58 -38.83
N PRO A 521 -10.76 8.24 -37.65
CA PRO A 521 -9.53 8.95 -37.26
C PRO A 521 -8.28 8.09 -37.49
N GLU A 522 -7.29 8.67 -38.19
CA GLU A 522 -6.09 7.94 -38.57
C GLU A 522 -5.14 7.82 -37.36
N GLU A 523 -4.84 6.59 -36.97
CA GLU A 523 -3.85 6.28 -35.92
C GLU A 523 -2.48 6.13 -36.58
N ARG A 524 -1.50 6.95 -36.18
CA ARG A 524 -0.12 6.92 -36.66
C ARG A 524 0.84 6.67 -35.51
N TYR A 525 1.87 5.86 -35.76
CA TYR A 525 2.89 5.47 -34.77
C TYR A 525 4.24 6.07 -35.15
N TYR A 526 4.91 6.67 -34.19
CA TYR A 526 6.23 7.27 -34.37
C TYR A 526 7.18 6.75 -33.31
N LEU A 527 8.35 6.28 -33.75
CA LEU A 527 9.44 5.96 -32.86
C LEU A 527 10.26 7.23 -32.63
N CYS A 528 10.31 7.71 -31.38
CA CYS A 528 11.05 8.91 -31.03
C CYS A 528 12.54 8.60 -30.93
N THR A 529 13.38 9.26 -31.73
CA THR A 529 14.84 9.09 -31.65
C THR A 529 15.37 9.72 -30.36
N LYS A 530 16.27 9.04 -29.65
CA LYS A 530 16.84 9.46 -28.35
C LYS A 530 17.47 10.87 -28.36
N ARG A 531 17.82 11.43 -29.53
CA ARG A 531 18.38 12.77 -29.67
C ARG A 531 17.39 13.92 -29.38
N ALA A 532 16.08 13.67 -29.46
CA ALA A 532 15.04 14.69 -29.29
C ALA A 532 14.56 14.90 -27.85
N LEU A 533 15.00 14.06 -26.90
CA LEU A 533 14.52 14.06 -25.51
C LEU A 533 15.54 14.61 -24.49
N ASP A 534 16.64 15.23 -24.93
CA ASP A 534 17.57 15.90 -24.03
C ASP A 534 17.10 17.34 -23.79
N PRO A 535 16.39 17.65 -22.68
CA PRO A 535 15.85 18.99 -22.43
C PRO A 535 16.93 20.03 -22.12
N HIS A 536 18.18 19.60 -21.94
CA HIS A 536 19.33 20.48 -21.66
C HIS A 536 20.18 20.82 -22.90
N ARG A 537 19.80 20.36 -24.09
CA ARG A 537 20.44 20.73 -25.37
C ARG A 537 19.50 21.38 -26.37
N THR A 538 18.59 22.22 -25.93
CA THR A 538 17.97 23.21 -26.80
C THR A 538 18.93 24.39 -26.93
N THR A 539 20.09 24.15 -27.50
CA THR A 539 20.82 25.22 -28.17
C THR A 539 19.90 25.64 -29.31
N ILE A 540 19.39 26.83 -29.22
CA ILE A 540 18.72 27.56 -30.29
C ILE A 540 19.68 27.53 -31.47
N THR A 541 19.51 26.54 -32.36
CA THR A 541 20.11 26.59 -33.66
C THR A 541 19.23 27.58 -34.43
N THR A 542 19.71 28.81 -34.47
CA THR A 542 19.26 29.86 -35.38
C THR A 542 18.77 29.23 -36.68
N LEU A 543 17.51 29.45 -36.99
CA LEU A 543 16.96 29.26 -38.29
C LEU A 543 17.85 29.99 -39.29
N GLN A 544 18.73 29.27 -39.98
CA GLN A 544 19.34 29.75 -41.20
C GLN A 544 18.22 29.95 -42.20
N ALA A 545 17.99 31.20 -42.50
CA ALA A 545 17.04 31.64 -43.51
C ALA A 545 17.26 30.86 -44.82
N CYS A 546 16.19 30.29 -45.33
CA CYS A 546 16.11 29.84 -46.71
C CYS A 546 16.54 30.99 -47.66
N PRO A 547 17.34 30.72 -48.71
CA PRO A 547 17.74 31.77 -49.64
C PRO A 547 16.50 32.34 -50.35
N GLN A 548 16.41 33.64 -50.26
CA GLN A 548 15.39 34.42 -50.95
C GLN A 548 15.45 34.18 -52.47
N THR A 549 14.41 33.58 -53.01
CA THR A 549 14.11 33.70 -54.43
C THR A 549 13.50 35.09 -54.66
N SER A 550 14.27 35.89 -55.34
CA SER A 550 13.90 37.23 -55.75
C SER A 550 12.60 37.26 -56.58
N MET A 551 11.56 37.86 -56.03
CA MET A 551 10.44 38.37 -56.82
C MET A 551 10.45 39.87 -56.76
N HIS A 552 10.83 40.48 -57.90
CA HIS A 552 10.64 41.89 -58.22
C HIS A 552 9.16 42.23 -58.10
N ILE A 553 8.80 43.13 -57.21
CA ILE A 553 7.58 43.91 -57.27
C ILE A 553 7.99 45.37 -57.14
N GLY A 554 7.59 46.13 -58.21
CA GLY A 554 7.99 47.47 -58.48
C GLY A 554 7.59 48.49 -57.41
N THR A 555 8.52 49.39 -57.21
CA THR A 555 8.35 50.69 -56.60
C THR A 555 7.28 51.55 -57.29
N GLN A 556 6.24 51.97 -56.55
CA GLN A 556 5.57 53.23 -56.82
C GLN A 556 5.64 54.14 -55.61
N ARG A 557 6.41 55.21 -55.79
CA ARG A 557 6.43 56.43 -54.97
C ARG A 557 5.04 57.04 -54.92
N LEU A 558 4.61 57.52 -53.82
CA LEU A 558 3.80 58.74 -53.74
C LEU A 558 4.29 59.55 -52.51
N LEU A 559 4.61 60.77 -52.89
CA LEU A 559 5.17 61.90 -52.18
C LEU A 559 4.09 62.66 -51.36
N ARG A 560 4.53 63.14 -50.18
CA ARG A 560 4.34 64.49 -49.59
C ARG A 560 2.94 65.07 -49.41
N THR A 561 2.62 65.28 -48.14
CA THR A 561 2.55 66.59 -47.40
C THR A 561 1.50 67.63 -47.81
N PRO A 562 1.04 68.61 -46.99
CA PRO A 562 1.66 69.12 -45.77
C PRO A 562 0.98 68.73 -44.45
#